data_adc7c1d57c5a461a0d90a63a1bf6a43c
#
_entry.id   adc7c1d57c5a461a0d90a63a1bf6a43c
#
_cell.length_a   1.000
_cell.length_b   1.000
_cell.length_c   1.000
_cell.angle_alpha   90.00
_cell.angle_beta   90.00
_cell.angle_gamma   90.00
#
_symmetry.space_group_name_H-M   'P 1'
#
loop_
_entity.id
_entity.type
_entity.pdbx_description
1 polymer ?
#
loop_
_entity_poly.entity_id
_entity_poly.type
_entity_poly.pdbx_seq_one_letter_code
_entity_poly.pdbx_strand_id
1 'polypeptide(L)'
;LHACHNRTVVIDAHLGERENKQLPVVETHGLRNIHLYEGEDWVHIRDAVGDLADKFLCLNDVYPKGFLIPKRFIGENIIHLPTIKTHVFTTTTGAMKNAFGGLLNERRHWTHPVIHETLVDLLLIQRKIHRGVFAVMDGTFAGDGPGPRCMTPHIKNVILASSDQVAI
;
A
#
# COMPACT_ATOMS: atom_id res chain seq x y z
N LEU A 1 9.94 -5.08 -18.71
CA LEU A 1 9.77 -5.14 -17.24
C LEU A 1 9.17 -3.83 -16.79
N HIS A 2 7.88 -3.79 -16.57
CA HIS A 2 7.26 -2.63 -15.98
C HIS A 2 7.78 -2.49 -14.54
N ALA A 3 8.38 -1.35 -14.25
CA ALA A 3 8.71 -1.00 -12.88
C ALA A 3 7.47 -1.25 -12.03
N CYS A 4 7.54 -2.27 -11.20
CA CYS A 4 6.44 -2.61 -10.33
C CYS A 4 6.26 -1.47 -9.36
N HIS A 5 5.31 -0.61 -9.61
CA HIS A 5 4.82 0.28 -8.59
C HIS A 5 4.33 -0.59 -7.44
N ASN A 6 4.53 -0.14 -6.23
CA ASN A 6 3.94 -0.78 -5.08
C ASN A 6 2.46 -0.96 -5.32
N ARG A 7 2.03 -2.18 -5.36
CA ARG A 7 0.63 -2.52 -5.56
C ARG A 7 0.14 -3.24 -4.33
N THR A 8 -0.94 -2.74 -3.80
CA THR A 8 -1.76 -3.53 -2.92
C THR A 8 -2.64 -4.37 -3.82
N VAL A 9 -2.38 -5.66 -3.87
CA VAL A 9 -3.29 -6.62 -4.50
C VAL A 9 -4.18 -7.14 -3.38
N VAL A 10 -5.46 -6.84 -3.45
CA VAL A 10 -6.45 -7.50 -2.60
C VAL A 10 -6.85 -8.77 -3.34
N ILE A 11 -6.41 -9.89 -2.83
CA ILE A 11 -6.90 -11.19 -3.29
C ILE A 11 -8.05 -11.55 -2.35
N ASP A 12 -9.25 -11.44 -2.87
CA ASP A 12 -10.43 -11.97 -2.22
C ASP A 12 -10.70 -13.36 -2.79
N ALA A 13 -10.54 -14.39 -1.97
CA ALA A 13 -10.83 -15.77 -2.36
C ALA A 13 -12.32 -16.00 -2.66
N HIS A 14 -13.17 -15.04 -2.33
CA HIS A 14 -14.61 -15.08 -2.57
C HIS A 14 -15.03 -14.27 -3.81
N LEU A 15 -14.08 -13.67 -4.54
CA LEU A 15 -14.38 -13.03 -5.82
C LEU A 15 -14.98 -14.06 -6.76
N GLY A 16 -16.16 -13.79 -7.27
CA GLY A 16 -16.81 -14.63 -8.26
C GLY A 16 -15.95 -14.77 -9.53
N GLU A 17 -16.20 -15.81 -10.31
CA GLU A 17 -15.46 -16.06 -11.56
C GLU A 17 -15.40 -14.85 -12.51
N ARG A 18 -16.43 -14.02 -12.48
CA ARG A 18 -16.50 -12.82 -13.30
C ARG A 18 -15.47 -11.77 -12.90
N GLU A 19 -15.28 -11.57 -11.62
CA GLU A 19 -14.31 -10.62 -11.08
C GLU A 19 -12.89 -11.13 -11.24
N ASN A 20 -12.68 -12.43 -11.01
CA ASN A 20 -11.40 -13.08 -11.23
C ASN A 20 -10.91 -12.99 -12.68
N LYS A 21 -11.81 -13.00 -13.65
CA LYS A 21 -11.45 -12.84 -15.08
C LYS A 21 -10.96 -11.42 -15.42
N GLN A 22 -11.33 -10.42 -14.65
CA GLN A 22 -10.87 -9.05 -14.85
C GLN A 22 -9.57 -8.76 -14.11
N LEU A 23 -9.26 -9.54 -13.09
CA LEU A 23 -8.06 -9.38 -12.28
C LEU A 23 -6.76 -9.36 -13.11
N PRO A 24 -6.48 -10.27 -14.03
CA PRO A 24 -5.21 -10.29 -14.75
C PRO A 24 -4.89 -9.01 -15.53
N VAL A 25 -5.87 -8.44 -16.20
CA VAL A 25 -5.67 -7.23 -17.01
C VAL A 25 -5.32 -6.03 -16.14
N VAL A 26 -5.99 -5.92 -15.06
CA VAL A 26 -5.80 -4.85 -14.11
C VAL A 26 -4.49 -5.00 -13.37
N GLU A 27 -3.99 -6.21 -13.06
CA GLU A 27 -2.72 -6.49 -12.40
C GLU A 27 -1.52 -6.03 -13.21
N THR A 28 -1.58 -6.20 -14.50
CA THR A 28 -0.47 -5.90 -15.39
C THR A 28 -0.19 -4.40 -15.48
N HIS A 29 -1.19 -3.56 -15.33
CA HIS A 29 -1.07 -2.12 -15.61
C HIS A 29 -1.11 -1.19 -14.39
N GLY A 30 -1.27 -1.70 -13.19
CA GLY A 30 -1.33 -0.87 -11.97
C GLY A 30 -2.55 0.03 -11.84
N LEU A 31 -3.50 -0.13 -12.71
CA LEU A 31 -4.75 0.65 -12.70
C LEU A 31 -5.82 0.03 -11.82
N ARG A 32 -5.50 -1.12 -11.32
CA ARG A 32 -6.37 -1.97 -10.62
C ARG A 32 -6.94 -1.49 -9.35
N ASN A 33 -6.18 -0.69 -8.60
CA ASN A 33 -6.66 -0.11 -7.35
C ASN A 33 -7.94 0.71 -7.57
N ILE A 34 -8.07 1.34 -8.73
CA ILE A 34 -9.26 2.12 -9.07
C ILE A 34 -10.45 1.21 -9.31
N HIS A 35 -10.26 0.13 -10.05
CA HIS A 35 -11.34 -0.81 -10.36
C HIS A 35 -11.74 -1.69 -9.18
N LEU A 36 -10.79 -2.04 -8.33
CA LEU A 36 -11.10 -2.80 -7.11
C LEU A 36 -11.96 -2.02 -6.13
N TYR A 37 -11.97 -0.70 -6.25
CA TYR A 37 -12.76 0.17 -5.39
C TYR A 37 -14.09 0.60 -6.00
N GLU A 38 -14.37 0.23 -7.24
CA GLU A 38 -15.70 0.43 -7.83
C GLU A 38 -16.72 -0.44 -7.10
N GLY A 39 -17.77 0.21 -6.57
CA GLY A 39 -18.81 -0.46 -5.80
C GLY A 39 -18.42 -0.84 -4.36
N GLU A 40 -17.25 -0.45 -3.90
CA GLU A 40 -16.86 -0.66 -2.52
C GLU A 40 -17.59 0.27 -1.56
N ASP A 41 -17.90 -0.27 -0.38
CA ASP A 41 -18.29 0.54 0.76
C ASP A 41 -17.06 1.28 1.31
N TRP A 42 -17.23 2.55 1.56
CA TRP A 42 -16.22 3.41 2.15
C TRP A 42 -16.56 3.73 3.59
N VAL A 43 -15.54 3.84 4.42
CA VAL A 43 -15.68 4.24 5.82
C VAL A 43 -14.73 5.41 6.09
N HIS A 44 -15.21 6.37 6.86
CA HIS A 44 -14.36 7.47 7.30
C HIS A 44 -13.28 6.97 8.26
N ILE A 45 -12.07 7.49 8.13
CA ILE A 45 -10.92 7.02 8.90
C ILE A 45 -11.18 7.02 10.41
N ARG A 46 -11.82 8.06 10.91
CA ARG A 46 -12.12 8.18 12.34
C ARG A 46 -13.10 7.11 12.83
N ASP A 47 -14.03 6.70 11.98
CA ASP A 47 -14.96 5.60 12.31
C ASP A 47 -14.25 4.24 12.29
N ALA A 48 -13.22 4.10 11.46
CA ALA A 48 -12.46 2.87 11.35
C ALA A 48 -11.45 2.68 12.49
N VAL A 49 -10.80 3.75 12.95
CA VAL A 49 -9.70 3.66 13.92
C VAL A 49 -10.00 4.28 15.28
N GLY A 50 -11.09 5.04 15.42
CA GLY A 50 -11.49 5.71 16.67
C GLY A 50 -10.44 6.75 17.13
N ASP A 51 -10.19 6.77 18.44
CA ASP A 51 -9.25 7.72 19.08
C ASP A 51 -7.81 7.58 18.61
N LEU A 52 -7.48 6.51 17.88
CA LEU A 52 -6.15 6.38 17.26
C LEU A 52 -5.90 7.51 16.25
N ALA A 53 -6.94 8.03 15.61
CA ALA A 53 -6.83 9.14 14.67
C ALA A 53 -6.21 10.41 15.32
N ASP A 54 -6.40 10.60 16.63
CA ASP A 54 -5.83 11.76 17.32
C ASP A 54 -4.32 11.64 17.55
N LYS A 55 -3.75 10.46 17.27
CA LYS A 55 -2.30 10.16 17.40
C LYS A 55 -1.55 10.25 16.07
N PHE A 56 -2.21 10.59 14.99
CA PHE A 56 -1.56 10.74 13.71
C PHE A 56 -0.53 11.87 13.72
N LEU A 57 0.62 11.62 13.14
CA LEU A 57 1.72 12.57 13.10
C LEU A 57 1.47 13.69 12.08
N CYS A 58 0.84 13.38 10.96
CA CYS A 58 0.64 14.35 9.87
C CYS A 58 -0.68 14.20 9.12
N LEU A 59 -1.36 13.05 9.16
CA LEU A 59 -2.54 12.85 8.32
C LEU A 59 -3.70 13.78 8.68
N ASN A 60 -3.82 14.23 9.92
CA ASN A 60 -4.84 15.21 10.32
C ASN A 60 -4.58 16.59 9.70
N ASP A 61 -3.31 16.98 9.53
CA ASP A 61 -2.94 18.25 8.92
C ASP A 61 -3.13 18.20 7.40
N VAL A 62 -2.76 17.08 6.77
CA VAL A 62 -2.92 16.89 5.33
C VAL A 62 -4.41 16.75 4.95
N TYR A 63 -5.18 16.08 5.80
CA TYR A 63 -6.62 15.83 5.59
C TYR A 63 -7.45 16.35 6.77
N PRO A 64 -7.65 17.68 6.90
CA PRO A 64 -8.36 18.25 8.06
C PRO A 64 -9.80 17.76 8.23
N LYS A 65 -10.40 17.26 7.16
CA LYS A 65 -11.74 16.66 7.16
C LYS A 65 -11.70 15.12 7.25
N GLY A 66 -10.51 14.55 7.48
CA GLY A 66 -10.28 13.12 7.37
C GLY A 66 -10.29 12.61 5.93
N PHE A 67 -10.28 11.32 5.77
CA PHE A 67 -10.30 10.64 4.47
C PHE A 67 -11.06 9.31 4.60
N LEU A 68 -11.40 8.75 3.47
CA LEU A 68 -12.11 7.48 3.38
C LEU A 68 -11.14 6.34 3.08
N ILE A 69 -11.38 5.19 3.70
CA ILE A 69 -10.69 3.94 3.41
C ILE A 69 -11.70 2.87 3.00
N PRO A 70 -11.29 1.86 2.20
CA PRO A 70 -12.18 0.77 1.83
C PRO A 70 -12.60 -0.04 3.07
N LYS A 71 -13.89 -0.19 3.28
CA LYS A 71 -14.43 -0.95 4.41
C LYS A 71 -13.98 -2.41 4.42
N ARG A 72 -13.75 -3.00 3.24
CA ARG A 72 -13.29 -4.38 3.09
C ARG A 72 -11.93 -4.64 3.75
N PHE A 73 -11.11 -3.62 4.01
CA PHE A 73 -9.83 -3.80 4.71
C PHE A 73 -9.98 -4.06 6.21
N ILE A 74 -11.13 -3.72 6.77
CA ILE A 74 -11.35 -3.83 8.22
C ILE A 74 -11.59 -5.29 8.60
N GLY A 75 -10.75 -5.81 9.47
CA GLY A 75 -10.86 -7.19 9.97
C GLY A 75 -10.22 -8.25 9.06
N GLU A 76 -9.64 -7.86 7.93
CA GLU A 76 -8.98 -8.76 7.00
C GLU A 76 -7.50 -8.96 7.33
N ASN A 77 -6.93 -10.08 6.85
CA ASN A 77 -5.50 -10.28 6.83
C ASN A 77 -4.92 -9.73 5.53
N ILE A 78 -3.80 -9.03 5.64
CA ILE A 78 -3.13 -8.42 4.48
C ILE A 78 -1.75 -9.04 4.27
N ILE A 79 -1.45 -9.37 3.02
CA ILE A 79 -0.10 -9.72 2.59
C ILE A 79 0.39 -8.63 1.63
N HIS A 80 1.45 -7.94 2.02
CA HIS A 80 2.13 -7.00 1.15
C HIS A 80 3.12 -7.72 0.24
N LEU A 81 3.10 -7.42 -1.05
CA LEU A 81 4.00 -7.96 -2.06
C LEU A 81 4.81 -6.83 -2.72
N PRO A 82 5.67 -6.12 -1.99
CA PRO A 82 6.51 -5.07 -2.55
C PRO A 82 7.69 -5.65 -3.33
N THR A 83 8.33 -4.79 -4.11
CA THR A 83 9.61 -5.07 -4.79
C THR A 83 10.71 -4.22 -4.18
N ILE A 84 11.92 -4.76 -4.03
CA ILE A 84 13.09 -4.01 -3.59
C ILE A 84 13.44 -2.94 -4.62
N LYS A 85 13.32 -1.68 -4.25
CA LYS A 85 13.68 -0.57 -5.13
C LYS A 85 13.88 0.74 -4.38
N THR A 86 14.65 1.62 -4.98
CA THR A 86 14.80 3.00 -4.56
C THR A 86 13.55 3.83 -4.87
N HIS A 87 13.43 4.97 -4.20
CA HIS A 87 12.36 5.92 -4.43
C HIS A 87 12.79 7.33 -4.05
N VAL A 88 12.48 8.30 -4.91
CA VAL A 88 12.95 9.69 -4.75
C VAL A 88 12.46 10.39 -3.47
N PHE A 89 11.31 10.01 -2.92
CA PHE A 89 10.78 10.64 -1.70
C PHE A 89 11.04 9.82 -0.43
N THR A 90 11.13 8.50 -0.52
CA THR A 90 11.23 7.61 0.64
C THR A 90 12.56 6.86 0.71
N THR A 91 13.51 7.21 -0.14
CA THR A 91 14.81 6.54 -0.29
C THR A 91 14.64 5.10 -0.79
N THR A 92 13.87 4.31 -0.08
CA THR A 92 13.55 2.92 -0.45
C THR A 92 12.04 2.70 -0.51
N THR A 93 11.68 1.63 -1.16
CA THR A 93 10.33 1.10 -1.21
C THR A 93 10.31 -0.26 -0.56
N GLY A 94 9.52 -0.41 0.47
CA GLY A 94 9.36 -1.64 1.23
C GLY A 94 7.90 -1.89 1.59
N ALA A 95 7.68 -2.76 2.56
CA ALA A 95 6.35 -3.16 2.98
C ALA A 95 5.52 -1.98 3.53
N MET A 96 6.13 -1.10 4.32
CA MET A 96 5.43 0.07 4.87
C MET A 96 4.84 0.95 3.77
N LYS A 97 5.62 1.23 2.72
CA LYS A 97 5.16 2.08 1.61
C LYS A 97 4.08 1.42 0.75
N ASN A 98 4.00 0.10 0.75
CA ASN A 98 3.03 -0.60 -0.09
C ASN A 98 1.58 -0.25 0.28
N ALA A 99 1.28 -0.03 1.55
CA ALA A 99 -0.02 0.39 2.03
C ALA A 99 -0.47 1.78 1.52
N PHE A 100 0.48 2.63 1.12
CA PHE A 100 0.21 3.97 0.61
C PHE A 100 -0.77 3.97 -0.55
N GLY A 101 -0.65 3.00 -1.46
CA GLY A 101 -1.54 2.88 -2.62
C GLY A 101 -2.93 2.36 -2.31
N GLY A 102 -3.09 1.61 -1.21
CA GLY A 102 -4.36 0.98 -0.84
C GLY A 102 -5.18 1.80 0.17
N LEU A 103 -4.52 2.44 1.11
CA LEU A 103 -5.20 3.18 2.18
C LEU A 103 -5.44 4.66 1.82
N LEU A 104 -4.54 5.29 1.05
CA LEU A 104 -4.73 6.68 0.61
C LEU A 104 -5.23 6.68 -0.83
N ASN A 105 -6.52 6.87 -1.01
CA ASN A 105 -7.17 6.83 -2.31
C ASN A 105 -7.01 8.16 -3.06
N GLU A 106 -7.67 9.19 -2.58
CA GLU A 106 -7.67 10.49 -3.22
C GLU A 106 -6.51 11.35 -2.76
N ARG A 107 -5.97 12.16 -3.67
CA ARG A 107 -5.00 13.22 -3.33
C ARG A 107 -3.80 12.73 -2.50
N ARG A 108 -3.50 11.44 -2.55
CA ARG A 108 -2.39 10.84 -1.78
C ARG A 108 -1.04 11.54 -1.99
N HIS A 109 -0.86 12.17 -3.16
CA HIS A 109 0.35 12.95 -3.45
C HIS A 109 0.51 14.19 -2.56
N TRP A 110 -0.54 14.65 -1.89
CA TRP A 110 -0.44 15.73 -0.91
C TRP A 110 0.41 15.36 0.30
N THR A 111 0.57 14.09 0.58
CA THR A 111 1.41 13.60 1.68
C THR A 111 2.89 13.51 1.33
N HIS A 112 3.29 13.70 0.07
CA HIS A 112 4.69 13.58 -0.33
C HIS A 112 5.65 14.48 0.46
N PRO A 113 5.33 15.73 0.82
CA PRO A 113 6.22 16.56 1.64
C PRO A 113 6.46 16.01 3.06
N VAL A 114 5.55 15.20 3.57
CA VAL A 114 5.57 14.57 4.91
C VAL A 114 5.45 13.05 4.80
N ILE A 115 6.10 12.47 3.80
CA ILE A 115 5.90 11.06 3.45
C ILE A 115 6.39 10.11 4.55
N HIS A 116 7.42 10.45 5.29
CA HIS A 116 7.97 9.60 6.34
C HIS A 116 6.99 9.46 7.50
N GLU A 117 6.43 10.57 7.96
CA GLU A 117 5.37 10.62 8.98
C GLU A 117 4.11 9.92 8.47
N THR A 118 3.76 10.13 7.20
CA THR A 118 2.63 9.45 6.56
C THR A 118 2.77 7.93 6.64
N LEU A 119 3.96 7.37 6.39
CA LEU A 119 4.17 5.93 6.45
C LEU A 119 4.00 5.38 7.88
N VAL A 120 4.38 6.14 8.88
CA VAL A 120 4.15 5.78 10.29
C VAL A 120 2.65 5.76 10.59
N ASP A 121 1.93 6.79 10.19
CA ASP A 121 0.47 6.85 10.38
C ASP A 121 -0.24 5.70 9.66
N LEU A 122 0.17 5.38 8.43
CA LEU A 122 -0.37 4.24 7.69
C LEU A 122 -0.07 2.90 8.38
N LEU A 123 1.09 2.76 8.99
CA LEU A 123 1.41 1.56 9.77
C LEU A 123 0.51 1.44 11.01
N LEU A 124 0.26 2.55 11.70
CA LEU A 124 -0.68 2.59 12.84
C LEU A 124 -2.10 2.19 12.40
N ILE A 125 -2.57 2.73 11.28
CA ILE A 125 -3.86 2.37 10.72
C ILE A 125 -3.93 0.87 10.43
N GLN A 126 -2.95 0.32 9.72
CA GLN A 126 -2.91 -1.09 9.37
C GLN A 126 -2.96 -1.99 10.61
N ARG A 127 -2.16 -1.68 11.63
CA ARG A 127 -2.15 -2.42 12.90
C ARG A 127 -3.49 -2.38 13.63
N LYS A 128 -4.27 -1.34 13.41
CA LYS A 128 -5.60 -1.19 14.03
C LYS A 128 -6.69 -1.93 13.27
N ILE A 129 -6.69 -1.84 11.94
CA ILE A 129 -7.81 -2.34 11.13
C ILE A 129 -7.65 -3.79 10.69
N HIS A 130 -6.41 -4.28 10.52
CA HIS A 130 -6.16 -5.65 10.08
C HIS A 130 -6.03 -6.62 11.25
N ARG A 131 -6.44 -7.88 11.04
CA ARG A 131 -6.21 -8.97 12.00
C ARG A 131 -4.77 -9.45 11.97
N GLY A 132 -4.14 -9.42 10.82
CA GLY A 132 -2.74 -9.76 10.61
C GLY A 132 -2.19 -9.07 9.38
N VAL A 133 -0.90 -8.74 9.45
CA VAL A 133 -0.16 -8.15 8.34
C VAL A 133 1.12 -8.94 8.16
N PHE A 134 1.39 -9.32 6.92
CA PHE A 134 2.60 -10.02 6.53
C PHE A 134 3.15 -9.39 5.25
N ALA A 135 4.43 -9.49 5.05
CA ALA A 135 5.05 -8.97 3.82
C ALA A 135 5.99 -10.01 3.22
N VAL A 136 5.95 -10.14 1.90
CA VAL A 136 6.91 -10.88 1.09
C VAL A 136 7.43 -9.93 0.02
N MET A 137 8.69 -9.56 0.12
CA MET A 137 9.32 -8.60 -0.78
C MET A 137 10.15 -9.32 -1.83
N ASP A 138 9.83 -9.06 -3.09
CA ASP A 138 10.57 -9.59 -4.24
C ASP A 138 11.83 -8.77 -4.50
N GLY A 139 12.97 -9.43 -4.45
CA GLY A 139 14.28 -8.92 -4.82
C GLY A 139 14.95 -9.78 -5.89
N THR A 140 14.20 -10.50 -6.71
CA THR A 140 14.77 -11.16 -7.89
C THR A 140 15.48 -10.14 -8.75
N PHE A 141 14.80 -9.01 -9.02
CA PHE A 141 15.38 -7.81 -9.60
C PHE A 141 15.14 -6.63 -8.65
N ALA A 142 16.20 -6.05 -8.14
CA ALA A 142 16.12 -4.80 -7.38
C ALA A 142 16.30 -3.59 -8.32
N GLY A 143 15.60 -2.51 -8.02
CA GLY A 143 15.73 -1.26 -8.78
C GLY A 143 16.59 -0.24 -8.06
N ASP A 144 17.57 0.34 -8.74
CA ASP A 144 18.44 1.40 -8.23
C ASP A 144 18.30 2.69 -9.06
N GLY A 145 18.73 3.83 -8.50
CA GLY A 145 18.64 5.15 -9.15
C GLY A 145 17.38 5.94 -8.78
N PRO A 146 16.97 6.92 -9.59
CA PRO A 146 15.85 7.83 -9.29
C PRO A 146 14.50 7.13 -9.49
N GLY A 147 14.19 6.19 -8.60
CA GLY A 147 12.93 5.43 -8.63
C GLY A 147 11.69 6.30 -8.31
N PRO A 148 10.51 5.86 -8.73
CA PRO A 148 10.24 4.54 -9.31
C PRO A 148 10.26 4.47 -10.85
N ARG A 149 10.54 5.56 -11.55
CA ARG A 149 10.40 5.61 -13.03
C ARG A 149 11.67 5.34 -13.80
N CYS A 150 12.79 5.80 -13.28
CA CYS A 150 14.09 5.74 -13.95
C CYS A 150 15.07 4.89 -13.14
N MET A 151 14.79 3.59 -13.06
CA MET A 151 15.59 2.66 -12.27
C MET A 151 16.46 1.79 -13.17
N THR A 152 17.66 1.51 -12.69
CA THR A 152 18.54 0.48 -13.23
C THR A 152 18.27 -0.84 -12.52
N PRO A 153 17.93 -1.92 -13.24
CA PRO A 153 17.68 -3.21 -12.61
C PRO A 153 18.99 -3.92 -12.24
N HIS A 154 19.02 -4.51 -11.06
CA HIS A 154 20.11 -5.35 -10.57
C HIS A 154 19.56 -6.71 -10.14
N ILE A 155 20.19 -7.78 -10.59
CA ILE A 155 19.85 -9.14 -10.17
C ILE A 155 20.36 -9.35 -8.75
N LYS A 156 19.46 -9.63 -7.81
CA LYS A 156 19.79 -9.94 -6.42
C LYS A 156 19.40 -11.36 -6.04
N ASN A 157 18.38 -11.95 -6.68
CA ASN A 157 17.89 -13.29 -6.44
C ASN A 157 17.56 -13.57 -4.96
N VAL A 158 16.92 -12.60 -4.31
CA VAL A 158 16.51 -12.69 -2.92
C VAL A 158 15.00 -12.51 -2.79
N ILE A 159 14.43 -13.19 -1.80
CA ILE A 159 13.07 -12.94 -1.32
C ILE A 159 13.17 -12.69 0.18
N LEU A 160 12.58 -11.60 0.65
CA LEU A 160 12.51 -11.26 2.06
C LEU A 160 11.08 -11.42 2.54
N ALA A 161 10.89 -12.00 3.72
CA ALA A 161 9.56 -12.18 4.29
C ALA A 161 9.57 -11.88 5.79
N SER A 162 8.58 -11.12 6.25
CA SER A 162 8.45 -10.77 7.66
C SER A 162 7.01 -10.39 8.01
N SER A 163 6.64 -10.60 9.27
CA SER A 163 5.47 -9.97 9.89
C SER A 163 5.75 -8.55 10.39
N ASP A 164 7.01 -8.15 10.40
CA ASP A 164 7.42 -6.78 10.74
C ASP A 164 7.69 -5.99 9.46
N GLN A 165 6.77 -5.05 9.14
CA GLN A 165 6.86 -4.21 7.94
C GLN A 165 7.98 -3.15 8.04
N VAL A 166 8.52 -2.91 9.24
CA VAL A 166 9.65 -2.00 9.43
C VAL A 166 10.96 -2.69 9.07
N ALA A 167 11.02 -4.00 9.22
CA ALA A 167 12.22 -4.79 8.95
C ALA A 167 12.47 -5.02 7.44
N ILE A 168 11.44 -4.84 6.57
CA ILE A 168 11.54 -5.08 5.12
C ILE A 168 10.79 -4.08 4.27
#